data_9e77d74500e39dfcf3b7de15dd74eb05
#
_entry.id   9e77d74500e39dfcf3b7de15dd74eb05
#
_cell.length_a   1.000
_cell.length_b   1.000
_cell.length_c   1.000
_cell.angle_alpha   90.00
_cell.angle_beta   90.00
_cell.angle_gamma   90.00
#
_symmetry.space_group_name_H-M   'P 1'
#
loop_
_entity.id
_entity.type
_entity.pdbx_description
1 polymer ?
#
loop_
_entity_poly.entity_id
_entity_poly.type
_entity_poly.pdbx_seq_one_letter_code
_entity_poly.pdbx_strand_id
1 'polypeptide(L)'
;MTRRILFSLILVVLILAGCKSKDKNEEYVYQRDPDVAGTVEKHLEKDAPFAALQEILYIDSSRDKIYDKAREDGTVESCRQSIYERITADYNNAIEEKKYDKAISIYFSLLAIEKTSLIGDPDITKLYLQAAEDEYEKENYISALYKFYKYLNFVKPSQELLVKYGDLAVTQNNRYMLKLIAAIMGDCDKKKEYIGVLENLSTPAEMMKGTVTIYVNKGTKLQYGVGVPDRSIGSGFFIDKRGYVITNYHVIESEVNPEYEGFSRLFIRLPDAVGSRVPAKVVAWDPIFDIALLKTEIDPEYIFNFSLDNSYNPGDRVYAIGSPGGLENTITTGIISAGQRKFLPLGDVLQVDAPVNPGNSGGPLINDKNEVIGVVFAGIPRFQNINFAIPSHWVMDLLSGMYDGGQVVHSWLGLSMYEKNNTLEVLYAIPGEAGCAAGLQNGDIIKTINGIEIKSITQVHKILNTLSPDTLLCIGWERNGKANTSYIATKKRPRKALDIALRKDSKKNIILPLFGMQVESTGNYVFKEGYVIKKVYQGLAAYEADLSANDPFSLRGWKYDSRQRYVAMQIYVKKKKAGFMETGLQLVAYLDDNNLI
;
A
#
# COMPACT_ATOMS: atom_id res chain seq x y z
N MET A 1 -43.48 23.88 -49.50
CA MET A 1 -43.74 22.95 -48.37
C MET A 1 -42.82 21.72 -48.37
N THR A 2 -42.17 21.38 -49.46
CA THR A 2 -41.36 20.15 -49.63
C THR A 2 -39.91 20.23 -49.13
N ARG A 3 -39.32 21.42 -48.95
CA ARG A 3 -37.92 21.56 -48.44
C ARG A 3 -37.76 21.52 -46.91
N ARG A 4 -38.83 21.81 -46.14
CA ARG A 4 -38.78 21.76 -44.67
C ARG A 4 -38.98 20.36 -44.11
N ILE A 5 -39.68 19.49 -44.83
CA ILE A 5 -39.88 18.09 -44.43
C ILE A 5 -38.63 17.25 -44.64
N LEU A 6 -37.84 17.54 -45.70
CA LEU A 6 -36.57 16.82 -45.96
C LEU A 6 -35.48 17.16 -44.92
N PHE A 7 -35.43 18.40 -44.43
CA PHE A 7 -34.48 18.80 -43.39
C PHE A 7 -34.81 18.20 -42.01
N SER A 8 -36.11 18.06 -41.68
CA SER A 8 -36.57 17.41 -40.47
C SER A 8 -36.32 15.90 -40.46
N LEU A 9 -36.42 15.23 -41.60
CA LEU A 9 -36.12 13.80 -41.73
C LEU A 9 -34.61 13.53 -41.65
N ILE A 10 -33.78 14.38 -42.22
CA ILE A 10 -32.32 14.26 -42.14
C ILE A 10 -31.83 14.54 -40.71
N LEU A 11 -32.46 15.48 -39.98
CA LEU A 11 -32.11 15.75 -38.60
C LEU A 11 -32.52 14.61 -37.64
N VAL A 12 -33.66 13.96 -37.91
CA VAL A 12 -34.09 12.77 -37.13
C VAL A 12 -33.22 11.55 -37.45
N VAL A 13 -32.77 11.37 -38.68
CA VAL A 13 -31.83 10.30 -39.04
C VAL A 13 -30.43 10.57 -38.48
N LEU A 14 -29.99 11.84 -38.39
CA LEU A 14 -28.72 12.20 -37.77
C LEU A 14 -28.78 12.11 -36.22
N ILE A 15 -29.94 12.37 -35.59
CA ILE A 15 -30.14 12.16 -34.16
C ILE A 15 -30.23 10.66 -33.82
N LEU A 16 -30.79 9.83 -34.69
CA LEU A 16 -30.82 8.37 -34.53
C LEU A 16 -29.48 7.70 -34.89
N ALA A 17 -28.64 8.33 -35.69
CA ALA A 17 -27.29 7.84 -35.97
C ALA A 17 -26.24 8.30 -34.97
N GLY A 18 -26.55 9.36 -34.15
CA GLY A 18 -25.67 9.90 -33.13
C GLY A 18 -25.80 9.25 -31.75
N CYS A 19 -26.75 8.35 -31.55
CA CYS A 19 -26.97 7.63 -30.27
C CYS A 19 -26.75 6.12 -30.42
N LYS A 20 -25.74 5.69 -31.15
CA LYS A 20 -25.05 4.44 -30.84
C LYS A 20 -23.95 4.74 -29.87
N SER A 21 -24.30 4.91 -28.56
CA SER A 21 -23.39 4.48 -27.53
C SER A 21 -23.13 3.01 -27.82
N LYS A 22 -21.93 2.68 -28.22
CA LYS A 22 -21.46 1.30 -28.17
C LYS A 22 -21.53 0.90 -26.71
N ASP A 23 -22.67 0.34 -26.27
CA ASP A 23 -22.72 -0.49 -25.09
C ASP A 23 -21.71 -1.61 -25.35
N LYS A 24 -20.51 -1.44 -24.78
CA LYS A 24 -19.53 -2.50 -24.70
C LYS A 24 -20.03 -3.53 -23.69
N ASN A 25 -21.06 -4.28 -24.08
CA ASN A 25 -21.48 -5.52 -23.42
C ASN A 25 -20.64 -6.73 -23.88
N GLU A 26 -19.54 -6.49 -24.56
CA GLU A 26 -18.55 -7.53 -24.77
C GLU A 26 -17.83 -7.75 -23.45
N GLU A 27 -17.92 -8.95 -22.90
CA GLU A 27 -17.04 -9.41 -21.83
C GLU A 27 -15.61 -9.07 -22.27
N TYR A 28 -14.94 -8.19 -21.53
CA TYR A 28 -13.55 -7.87 -21.83
C TYR A 28 -12.74 -9.11 -21.51
N VAL A 29 -12.45 -9.91 -22.50
CA VAL A 29 -11.46 -10.97 -22.41
C VAL A 29 -10.11 -10.30 -22.69
N TYR A 30 -9.20 -10.35 -21.73
CA TYR A 30 -7.83 -9.91 -21.95
C TYR A 30 -7.26 -10.73 -23.12
N GLN A 31 -7.12 -10.06 -24.26
CA GLN A 31 -6.52 -10.68 -25.46
C GLN A 31 -5.02 -10.44 -25.40
N ARG A 32 -4.27 -11.51 -25.41
CA ARG A 32 -2.83 -11.46 -25.51
C ARG A 32 -2.41 -11.12 -26.94
N ASP A 33 -1.34 -10.38 -27.04
CA ASP A 33 -0.74 -10.04 -28.32
C ASP A 33 0.08 -11.25 -28.81
N PRO A 34 -0.15 -11.78 -30.02
CA PRO A 34 0.70 -12.82 -30.60
C PRO A 34 2.09 -12.32 -30.99
N ASP A 35 2.31 -11.01 -31.10
CA ASP A 35 3.60 -10.38 -31.32
C ASP A 35 4.43 -10.38 -30.04
N VAL A 36 5.15 -11.48 -29.82
CA VAL A 36 6.01 -11.68 -28.63
C VAL A 36 7.15 -10.67 -28.62
N ALA A 37 7.81 -10.46 -29.75
CA ALA A 37 8.96 -9.56 -29.85
C ALA A 37 8.56 -8.11 -29.56
N GLY A 38 7.51 -7.61 -30.20
CA GLY A 38 7.02 -6.26 -29.96
C GLY A 38 6.48 -6.05 -28.54
N THR A 39 5.92 -7.09 -27.91
CA THR A 39 5.48 -7.03 -26.52
C THR A 39 6.67 -6.94 -25.56
N VAL A 40 7.70 -7.75 -25.75
CA VAL A 40 8.95 -7.73 -24.98
C VAL A 40 9.66 -6.38 -25.11
N GLU A 41 9.81 -5.88 -26.35
CA GLU A 41 10.42 -4.57 -26.60
C GLU A 41 9.72 -3.43 -25.86
N LYS A 42 8.37 -3.39 -25.91
CA LYS A 42 7.57 -2.39 -25.17
C LYS A 42 7.80 -2.44 -23.66
N HIS A 43 8.05 -3.62 -23.08
CA HIS A 43 8.37 -3.72 -21.67
C HIS A 43 9.79 -3.25 -21.37
N LEU A 44 10.76 -3.58 -22.22
CA LEU A 44 12.15 -3.16 -22.05
C LEU A 44 12.32 -1.64 -22.22
N GLU A 45 11.60 -1.02 -23.17
CA GLU A 45 11.53 0.44 -23.32
C GLU A 45 10.99 1.16 -22.06
N LYS A 46 10.13 0.48 -21.31
CA LYS A 46 9.56 1.00 -20.04
C LYS A 46 10.40 0.67 -18.81
N ASP A 47 11.62 0.19 -18.99
CA ASP A 47 12.52 -0.25 -17.91
C ASP A 47 11.85 -1.32 -17.00
N ALA A 48 11.15 -2.27 -17.61
CA ALA A 48 10.42 -3.35 -16.93
C ALA A 48 10.83 -4.74 -17.44
N PRO A 49 12.10 -5.16 -17.25
CA PRO A 49 12.61 -6.43 -17.78
C PRO A 49 11.93 -7.65 -17.14
N PHE A 50 11.48 -7.58 -15.89
CA PHE A 50 10.77 -8.69 -15.27
C PHE A 50 9.32 -8.80 -15.75
N ALA A 51 8.68 -7.69 -16.15
CA ALA A 51 7.40 -7.76 -16.84
C ALA A 51 7.55 -8.42 -18.23
N ALA A 52 8.65 -8.15 -18.95
CA ALA A 52 8.98 -8.86 -20.19
C ALA A 52 9.21 -10.36 -19.93
N LEU A 53 9.95 -10.70 -18.87
CA LEU A 53 10.22 -12.09 -18.49
C LEU A 53 8.94 -12.84 -18.09
N GLN A 54 8.01 -12.19 -17.40
CA GLN A 54 6.70 -12.77 -17.08
C GLN A 54 5.96 -13.24 -18.32
N GLU A 55 5.97 -12.48 -19.42
CA GLU A 55 5.33 -12.89 -20.68
C GLU A 55 5.97 -14.16 -21.25
N ILE A 56 7.30 -14.24 -21.24
CA ILE A 56 8.03 -15.44 -21.70
C ILE A 56 7.68 -16.67 -20.83
N LEU A 57 7.71 -16.51 -19.49
CA LEU A 57 7.39 -17.59 -18.56
C LEU A 57 5.92 -18.07 -18.68
N TYR A 58 5.00 -17.14 -18.98
CA TYR A 58 3.63 -17.51 -19.31
C TYR A 58 3.55 -18.32 -20.60
N ILE A 59 4.24 -17.88 -21.66
CA ILE A 59 4.27 -18.58 -22.95
C ILE A 59 4.82 -20.00 -22.79
N ASP A 60 5.86 -20.19 -21.97
CA ASP A 60 6.43 -21.51 -21.68
C ASP A 60 5.44 -22.45 -20.97
N SER A 61 4.67 -21.92 -20.04
CA SER A 61 3.71 -22.69 -19.23
C SER A 61 2.36 -22.89 -19.93
N SER A 62 2.00 -22.02 -20.87
CA SER A 62 0.73 -22.03 -21.56
C SER A 62 0.72 -23.01 -22.74
N ARG A 63 -0.47 -23.55 -23.05
CA ARG A 63 -0.72 -24.32 -24.29
C ARG A 63 -1.44 -23.48 -25.34
N ASP A 64 -1.34 -22.15 -25.24
CA ASP A 64 -2.03 -21.26 -26.15
C ASP A 64 -1.37 -21.31 -27.54
N LYS A 65 -2.15 -21.70 -28.53
CA LYS A 65 -1.69 -21.90 -29.90
C LYS A 65 -1.30 -20.60 -30.62
N ILE A 66 -1.73 -19.44 -30.10
CA ILE A 66 -1.34 -18.14 -30.70
C ILE A 66 0.18 -17.94 -30.68
N TYR A 67 0.91 -18.65 -29.80
CA TYR A 67 2.35 -18.58 -29.67
C TYR A 67 3.13 -19.70 -30.36
N ASP A 68 2.45 -20.66 -31.02
CA ASP A 68 3.12 -21.81 -31.63
C ASP A 68 4.19 -21.36 -32.63
N LYS A 69 3.88 -20.38 -33.48
CA LYS A 69 4.84 -19.82 -34.43
C LYS A 69 6.08 -19.25 -33.74
N ALA A 70 5.90 -18.43 -32.69
CA ALA A 70 7.00 -17.80 -31.96
C ALA A 70 7.87 -18.81 -31.22
N ARG A 71 7.30 -19.96 -30.81
CA ARG A 71 8.05 -21.09 -30.23
C ARG A 71 8.88 -21.82 -31.28
N GLU A 72 8.28 -22.05 -32.47
CA GLU A 72 8.91 -22.81 -33.56
C GLU A 72 10.03 -22.04 -34.27
N ASP A 73 9.86 -20.72 -34.47
CA ASP A 73 10.83 -19.88 -35.17
C ASP A 73 11.96 -19.34 -34.28
N GLY A 74 11.96 -19.68 -33.00
CA GLY A 74 13.01 -19.29 -32.05
C GLY A 74 12.83 -17.88 -31.47
N THR A 75 11.76 -17.16 -31.78
CA THR A 75 11.50 -15.79 -31.28
C THR A 75 11.46 -15.77 -29.75
N VAL A 76 10.79 -16.75 -29.10
CA VAL A 76 10.68 -16.82 -27.64
C VAL A 76 12.06 -16.93 -26.99
N GLU A 77 12.95 -17.75 -27.53
CA GLU A 77 14.29 -17.95 -26.97
C GLU A 77 15.19 -16.73 -27.20
N SER A 78 15.11 -16.10 -28.37
CA SER A 78 15.82 -14.85 -28.66
C SER A 78 15.39 -13.73 -27.72
N CYS A 79 14.08 -13.57 -27.47
CA CYS A 79 13.55 -12.62 -26.50
C CYS A 79 14.05 -12.92 -25.07
N ARG A 80 14.03 -14.19 -24.66
CA ARG A 80 14.53 -14.61 -23.34
C ARG A 80 16.00 -14.22 -23.13
N GLN A 81 16.83 -14.48 -24.15
CA GLN A 81 18.25 -14.14 -24.10
C GLN A 81 18.46 -12.62 -23.94
N SER A 82 17.76 -11.82 -24.74
CA SER A 82 17.81 -10.36 -24.66
C SER A 82 17.36 -9.83 -23.29
N ILE A 83 16.32 -10.43 -22.70
CA ILE A 83 15.85 -10.07 -21.35
C ILE A 83 16.91 -10.41 -20.30
N TYR A 84 17.54 -11.59 -20.37
CA TYR A 84 18.58 -12.00 -19.42
C TYR A 84 19.82 -11.10 -19.52
N GLU A 85 20.23 -10.72 -20.71
CA GLU A 85 21.31 -9.76 -20.94
C GLU A 85 20.98 -8.40 -20.29
N ARG A 86 19.75 -7.90 -20.47
CA ARG A 86 19.28 -6.66 -19.85
C ARG A 86 19.26 -6.76 -18.33
N ILE A 87 18.73 -7.83 -17.73
CA ILE A 87 18.70 -8.03 -16.27
C ILE A 87 20.10 -8.07 -15.71
N THR A 88 21.04 -8.78 -16.38
CA THR A 88 22.44 -8.86 -15.96
C THR A 88 23.12 -7.50 -16.02
N ALA A 89 22.88 -6.73 -17.07
CA ALA A 89 23.40 -5.36 -17.19
C ALA A 89 22.82 -4.45 -16.10
N ASP A 90 21.51 -4.51 -15.84
CA ASP A 90 20.85 -3.73 -14.81
C ASP A 90 21.36 -4.07 -13.40
N TYR A 91 21.67 -5.34 -13.13
CA TYR A 91 22.29 -5.76 -11.87
C TYR A 91 23.69 -5.18 -11.71
N ASN A 92 24.55 -5.32 -12.72
CA ASN A 92 25.92 -4.81 -12.68
C ASN A 92 25.94 -3.28 -12.51
N ASN A 93 25.10 -2.57 -13.26
CA ASN A 93 24.93 -1.12 -13.12
C ASN A 93 24.47 -0.74 -11.71
N ALA A 94 23.53 -1.51 -11.13
CA ALA A 94 23.04 -1.26 -9.77
C ALA A 94 24.16 -1.43 -8.71
N ILE A 95 25.06 -2.40 -8.90
CA ILE A 95 26.23 -2.59 -8.02
C ILE A 95 27.23 -1.43 -8.18
N GLU A 96 27.57 -1.05 -9.44
CA GLU A 96 28.50 0.04 -9.72
C GLU A 96 28.02 1.39 -9.17
N GLU A 97 26.71 1.65 -9.28
CA GLU A 97 26.08 2.87 -8.78
C GLU A 97 25.72 2.81 -7.29
N LYS A 98 26.08 1.74 -6.57
CA LYS A 98 25.74 1.48 -5.17
C LYS A 98 24.22 1.50 -4.88
N LYS A 99 23.40 1.18 -5.90
CA LYS A 99 21.94 1.03 -5.79
C LYS A 99 21.57 -0.36 -5.27
N TYR A 100 22.01 -0.68 -4.06
CA TYR A 100 21.90 -2.04 -3.51
C TYR A 100 20.45 -2.54 -3.39
N ASP A 101 19.49 -1.69 -3.14
CA ASP A 101 18.08 -2.10 -3.08
C ASP A 101 17.56 -2.61 -4.45
N LYS A 102 18.00 -1.98 -5.56
CA LYS A 102 17.73 -2.48 -6.92
C LYS A 102 18.44 -3.83 -7.16
N ALA A 103 19.70 -3.96 -6.77
CA ALA A 103 20.45 -5.21 -6.90
C ALA A 103 19.80 -6.36 -6.09
N ILE A 104 19.36 -6.09 -4.85
CA ILE A 104 18.65 -7.04 -3.99
C ILE A 104 17.31 -7.44 -4.62
N SER A 105 16.55 -6.50 -5.19
CA SER A 105 15.29 -6.79 -5.89
C SER A 105 15.51 -7.70 -7.10
N ILE A 106 16.55 -7.45 -7.90
CA ILE A 106 16.94 -8.32 -9.03
C ILE A 106 17.32 -9.72 -8.53
N TYR A 107 18.11 -9.81 -7.46
CA TYR A 107 18.48 -11.10 -6.86
C TYR A 107 17.25 -11.92 -6.47
N PHE A 108 16.29 -11.36 -5.73
CA PHE A 108 15.09 -12.08 -5.33
C PHE A 108 14.19 -12.47 -6.52
N SER A 109 14.15 -11.64 -7.56
CA SER A 109 13.42 -11.97 -8.79
C SER A 109 14.04 -13.16 -9.52
N LEU A 110 15.36 -13.24 -9.60
CA LEU A 110 16.07 -14.36 -10.20
C LEU A 110 16.03 -15.61 -9.32
N LEU A 111 16.03 -15.44 -7.99
CA LEU A 111 15.87 -16.55 -7.05
C LEU A 111 14.49 -17.23 -7.22
N ALA A 112 13.44 -16.46 -7.48
CA ALA A 112 12.09 -16.97 -7.71
C ALA A 112 11.99 -17.92 -8.92
N ILE A 113 12.93 -17.85 -9.86
CA ILE A 113 13.01 -18.70 -11.07
C ILE A 113 14.28 -19.55 -11.11
N GLU A 114 15.03 -19.64 -10.00
CA GLU A 114 16.26 -20.42 -9.88
C GLU A 114 17.34 -20.03 -10.93
N LYS A 115 17.50 -18.73 -11.20
CA LYS A 115 18.42 -18.18 -12.21
C LYS A 115 19.42 -17.18 -11.64
N THR A 116 19.77 -17.25 -10.36
CA THR A 116 20.77 -16.38 -9.71
C THR A 116 22.16 -16.51 -10.33
N SER A 117 22.45 -17.64 -11.01
CA SER A 117 23.68 -17.84 -11.78
C SER A 117 23.90 -16.81 -12.91
N LEU A 118 22.83 -16.17 -13.42
CA LEU A 118 22.95 -15.08 -14.40
C LEU A 118 23.73 -13.87 -13.87
N ILE A 119 23.73 -13.68 -12.55
CA ILE A 119 24.42 -12.60 -11.84
C ILE A 119 25.56 -13.12 -10.96
N GLY A 120 26.03 -14.37 -11.20
CA GLY A 120 27.17 -14.96 -10.51
C GLY A 120 26.87 -15.49 -9.10
N ASP A 121 25.62 -15.84 -8.81
CA ASP A 121 25.16 -16.37 -7.50
C ASP A 121 25.68 -15.54 -6.30
N PRO A 122 25.36 -14.25 -6.23
CA PRO A 122 25.87 -13.37 -5.18
C PRO A 122 25.36 -13.78 -3.80
N ASP A 123 26.20 -13.60 -2.79
CA ASP A 123 25.79 -13.74 -1.40
C ASP A 123 24.91 -12.56 -0.98
N ILE A 124 23.63 -12.81 -0.79
CA ILE A 124 22.64 -11.78 -0.40
C ILE A 124 23.01 -11.09 0.92
N THR A 125 23.69 -11.79 1.82
CA THR A 125 24.10 -11.19 3.10
C THR A 125 25.17 -10.11 2.88
N LYS A 126 26.05 -10.30 1.92
CA LYS A 126 27.03 -9.28 1.55
C LYS A 126 26.37 -8.05 0.94
N LEU A 127 25.35 -8.22 0.12
CA LEU A 127 24.61 -7.09 -0.47
C LEU A 127 23.95 -6.23 0.61
N TYR A 128 23.30 -6.85 1.60
CA TYR A 128 22.70 -6.11 2.72
C TYR A 128 23.75 -5.40 3.58
N LEU A 129 24.89 -6.05 3.83
CA LEU A 129 25.97 -5.43 4.59
C LEU A 129 26.59 -4.25 3.82
N GLN A 130 26.84 -4.42 2.52
CA GLN A 130 27.33 -3.33 1.66
C GLN A 130 26.35 -2.16 1.62
N ALA A 131 25.06 -2.43 1.54
CA ALA A 131 24.04 -1.39 1.63
C ALA A 131 24.10 -0.62 2.97
N ALA A 132 24.29 -1.33 4.08
CA ALA A 132 24.41 -0.70 5.39
C ALA A 132 25.70 0.13 5.53
N GLU A 133 26.82 -0.38 5.01
CA GLU A 133 28.11 0.32 5.02
C GLU A 133 28.08 1.58 4.14
N ASP A 134 27.47 1.53 2.95
CA ASP A 134 27.34 2.68 2.06
C ASP A 134 26.52 3.81 2.72
N GLU A 135 25.41 3.46 3.36
CA GLU A 135 24.62 4.45 4.12
C GLU A 135 25.39 5.00 5.33
N TYR A 136 26.22 4.18 5.97
CA TYR A 136 27.09 4.61 7.07
C TYR A 136 28.14 5.62 6.58
N GLU A 137 28.76 5.35 5.42
CA GLU A 137 29.73 6.26 4.79
C GLU A 137 29.10 7.61 4.39
N LYS A 138 27.84 7.60 3.98
CA LYS A 138 27.04 8.79 3.67
C LYS A 138 26.49 9.52 4.89
N GLU A 139 26.83 9.06 6.09
CA GLU A 139 26.29 9.57 7.37
C GLU A 139 24.76 9.44 7.50
N ASN A 140 24.12 8.62 6.68
CA ASN A 140 22.71 8.27 6.78
C ASN A 140 22.49 7.20 7.85
N TYR A 141 22.87 7.51 9.09
CA TYR A 141 23.01 6.54 10.17
C TYR A 141 21.73 5.76 10.50
N ILE A 142 20.57 6.38 10.41
CA ILE A 142 19.30 5.66 10.64
C ILE A 142 19.01 4.67 9.52
N SER A 143 19.27 5.06 8.26
CA SER A 143 19.18 4.14 7.12
C SER A 143 20.21 3.01 7.25
N ALA A 144 21.45 3.31 7.65
CA ALA A 144 22.47 2.31 7.91
C ALA A 144 22.02 1.28 8.97
N LEU A 145 21.48 1.74 10.10
CA LEU A 145 20.93 0.87 11.14
C LEU A 145 19.78 0.00 10.62
N TYR A 146 18.91 0.55 9.81
CA TYR A 146 17.79 -0.21 9.24
C TYR A 146 18.27 -1.27 8.23
N LYS A 147 19.22 -0.95 7.35
CA LYS A 147 19.81 -1.92 6.41
C LYS A 147 20.59 -3.01 7.15
N PHE A 148 21.27 -2.65 8.23
CA PHE A 148 21.89 -3.62 9.12
C PHE A 148 20.85 -4.52 9.82
N TYR A 149 19.69 -3.98 10.22
CA TYR A 149 18.56 -4.78 10.70
C TYR A 149 18.11 -5.82 9.66
N LYS A 150 18.01 -5.44 8.38
CA LYS A 150 17.68 -6.42 7.30
C LYS A 150 18.76 -7.51 7.18
N TYR A 151 20.05 -7.14 7.30
CA TYR A 151 21.16 -8.10 7.32
C TYR A 151 21.03 -9.12 8.46
N LEU A 152 20.60 -8.70 9.66
CA LEU A 152 20.42 -9.57 10.83
C LEU A 152 19.36 -10.67 10.63
N ASN A 153 18.46 -10.53 9.66
CA ASN A 153 17.49 -11.57 9.35
C ASN A 153 18.09 -12.79 8.66
N PHE A 154 19.31 -12.69 8.14
CA PHE A 154 19.94 -13.74 7.34
C PHE A 154 21.12 -14.39 8.02
N VAL A 155 21.84 -13.66 8.86
CA VAL A 155 23.10 -14.15 9.46
C VAL A 155 23.32 -13.57 10.85
N LYS A 156 23.98 -14.34 11.72
CA LYS A 156 24.49 -13.83 12.99
C LYS A 156 25.82 -13.10 12.73
N PRO A 157 25.93 -11.79 12.98
CA PRO A 157 27.13 -11.01 12.71
C PRO A 157 28.30 -11.39 13.62
N SER A 158 29.49 -10.94 13.22
CA SER A 158 30.65 -10.93 14.09
C SER A 158 30.42 -9.99 15.29
N GLN A 159 31.13 -10.25 16.39
CA GLN A 159 31.09 -9.38 17.57
C GLN A 159 31.51 -7.94 17.24
N GLU A 160 32.46 -7.77 16.34
CA GLU A 160 32.97 -6.46 15.88
C GLU A 160 31.85 -5.65 15.19
N LEU A 161 31.11 -6.26 14.26
CA LEU A 161 29.97 -5.61 13.61
C LEU A 161 28.85 -5.26 14.60
N LEU A 162 28.57 -6.13 15.56
CA LEU A 162 27.60 -5.85 16.62
C LEU A 162 28.01 -4.67 17.49
N VAL A 163 29.31 -4.52 17.79
CA VAL A 163 29.84 -3.36 18.53
C VAL A 163 29.71 -2.10 17.67
N LYS A 164 30.18 -2.12 16.41
CA LYS A 164 30.10 -0.96 15.50
C LYS A 164 28.68 -0.40 15.42
N TYR A 165 27.71 -1.26 15.08
CA TYR A 165 26.32 -0.83 14.92
C TYR A 165 25.59 -0.61 16.26
N GLY A 166 26.08 -1.23 17.36
CA GLY A 166 25.61 -0.95 18.71
C GLY A 166 26.02 0.45 19.18
N ASP A 167 27.28 0.84 19.00
CA ASP A 167 27.78 2.18 19.30
C ASP A 167 27.08 3.24 18.43
N LEU A 168 26.83 2.93 17.16
CA LEU A 168 26.02 3.78 16.29
C LEU A 168 24.58 3.93 16.84
N ALA A 169 23.96 2.84 17.27
CA ALA A 169 22.62 2.89 17.85
C ALA A 169 22.57 3.73 19.15
N VAL A 170 23.59 3.65 20.00
CA VAL A 170 23.75 4.53 21.17
C VAL A 170 23.85 5.99 20.72
N THR A 171 24.75 6.30 19.79
CA THR A 171 25.00 7.66 19.31
C THR A 171 23.75 8.27 18.68
N GLN A 172 22.98 7.49 17.94
CA GLN A 172 21.74 7.91 17.30
C GLN A 172 20.52 7.80 18.25
N ASN A 173 20.73 7.42 19.50
CA ASN A 173 19.67 7.13 20.47
C ASN A 173 18.62 6.14 19.91
N ASN A 174 19.05 5.17 19.08
CA ASN A 174 18.16 4.17 18.49
C ASN A 174 18.04 2.95 19.40
N ARG A 175 17.13 3.05 20.38
CA ARG A 175 16.92 2.00 21.40
C ARG A 175 16.43 0.69 20.80
N TYR A 176 15.67 0.75 19.70
CA TYR A 176 15.21 -0.43 18.97
C TYR A 176 16.39 -1.29 18.52
N MET A 177 17.31 -0.73 17.75
CA MET A 177 18.48 -1.45 17.28
C MET A 177 19.41 -1.87 18.42
N LEU A 178 19.58 -1.00 19.40
CA LEU A 178 20.42 -1.30 20.57
C LEU A 178 19.91 -2.52 21.33
N LYS A 179 18.59 -2.62 21.56
CA LYS A 179 17.95 -3.76 22.22
C LYS A 179 18.13 -5.05 21.41
N LEU A 180 17.94 -4.98 20.08
CA LEU A 180 18.13 -6.13 19.19
C LEU A 180 19.59 -6.60 19.25
N ILE A 181 20.56 -5.69 19.11
CA ILE A 181 21.98 -5.99 19.14
C ILE A 181 22.37 -6.59 20.50
N ALA A 182 21.94 -6.00 21.61
CA ALA A 182 22.20 -6.53 22.95
C ALA A 182 21.61 -7.94 23.16
N ALA A 183 20.47 -8.25 22.54
CA ALA A 183 19.86 -9.58 22.63
C ALA A 183 20.67 -10.68 21.93
N ILE A 184 21.34 -10.34 20.79
CA ILE A 184 22.12 -11.32 20.00
C ILE A 184 23.62 -11.34 20.33
N MET A 185 24.12 -10.32 21.06
CA MET A 185 25.52 -10.27 21.53
C MET A 185 25.81 -11.37 22.56
N GLY A 186 27.03 -11.89 22.51
CA GLY A 186 27.58 -12.69 23.60
C GLY A 186 27.81 -11.84 24.86
N ASP A 187 27.98 -12.48 26.02
CA ASP A 187 28.26 -11.78 27.28
C ASP A 187 29.63 -11.08 27.21
N CYS A 188 29.59 -9.77 27.32
CA CYS A 188 30.76 -8.89 27.30
C CYS A 188 30.43 -7.55 27.97
N ASP A 189 31.45 -6.73 28.25
CA ASP A 189 31.26 -5.45 28.91
C ASP A 189 30.44 -4.47 28.08
N LYS A 190 30.60 -4.47 26.76
CA LYS A 190 29.76 -3.67 25.85
C LYS A 190 28.28 -4.02 25.92
N LYS A 191 27.93 -5.29 26.05
CA LYS A 191 26.53 -5.71 26.27
C LYS A 191 25.97 -5.11 27.57
N LYS A 192 26.74 -5.15 28.65
CA LYS A 192 26.32 -4.54 29.93
C LYS A 192 26.11 -3.03 29.81
N GLU A 193 27.04 -2.34 29.10
CA GLU A 193 26.92 -0.92 28.80
C GLU A 193 25.59 -0.63 28.04
N TYR A 194 25.30 -1.39 26.98
CA TYR A 194 24.08 -1.23 26.20
C TYR A 194 22.80 -1.49 27.01
N ILE A 195 22.81 -2.50 27.87
CA ILE A 195 21.68 -2.78 28.77
C ILE A 195 21.49 -1.60 29.74
N GLY A 196 22.56 -1.03 30.31
CA GLY A 196 22.49 0.14 31.16
C GLY A 196 21.88 1.37 30.48
N VAL A 197 22.18 1.58 29.18
CA VAL A 197 21.54 2.64 28.39
C VAL A 197 20.03 2.35 28.19
N LEU A 198 19.64 1.08 28.01
CA LEU A 198 18.25 0.69 27.83
C LEU A 198 17.40 0.78 29.10
N GLU A 199 18.01 0.68 30.30
CA GLU A 199 17.31 0.78 31.60
C GLU A 199 16.91 2.23 31.94
N ASN A 200 17.54 3.23 31.31
CA ASN A 200 17.29 4.63 31.59
C ASN A 200 16.04 5.12 30.81
N LEU A 201 14.85 5.04 31.42
CA LEU A 201 13.59 5.46 30.81
C LEU A 201 13.42 6.98 30.92
N SER A 202 12.97 7.57 29.82
CA SER A 202 12.62 9.00 29.76
C SER A 202 11.30 9.28 30.47
N THR A 203 11.18 10.46 31.01
CA THR A 203 9.92 10.94 31.59
C THR A 203 8.93 11.43 30.53
N PRO A 204 7.62 11.47 30.81
CA PRO A 204 6.64 12.06 29.90
C PRO A 204 6.96 13.51 29.50
N ALA A 205 7.51 14.30 30.43
CA ALA A 205 7.91 15.68 30.17
C ALA A 205 9.08 15.80 29.17
N GLU A 206 10.03 14.87 29.23
CA GLU A 206 11.12 14.79 28.23
C GLU A 206 10.59 14.36 26.87
N MET A 207 9.69 13.38 26.83
CA MET A 207 9.07 12.92 25.57
C MET A 207 8.28 14.02 24.87
N MET A 208 7.57 14.88 25.62
CA MET A 208 6.86 16.03 25.03
C MET A 208 7.79 16.97 24.28
N LYS A 209 9.05 17.13 24.67
CA LYS A 209 10.03 17.97 23.97
C LYS A 209 10.38 17.46 22.57
N GLY A 210 10.17 16.18 22.31
CA GLY A 210 10.36 15.57 20.99
C GLY A 210 9.11 15.60 20.10
N THR A 211 7.98 16.14 20.60
CA THR A 211 6.73 16.24 19.84
C THR A 211 6.54 17.64 19.31
N VAL A 212 6.05 17.81 18.09
CA VAL A 212 5.84 19.10 17.47
C VAL A 212 4.41 19.25 16.97
N THR A 213 3.92 20.49 16.94
CA THR A 213 2.67 20.82 16.24
C THR A 213 2.98 21.20 14.81
N ILE A 214 2.29 20.58 13.87
CA ILE A 214 2.43 20.81 12.44
C ILE A 214 1.31 21.73 11.97
N TYR A 215 1.67 22.77 11.23
CA TYR A 215 0.74 23.69 10.60
C TYR A 215 0.99 23.74 9.10
N VAL A 216 -0.06 23.53 8.32
CA VAL A 216 -0.05 23.79 6.88
C VAL A 216 -1.07 24.87 6.59
N ASN A 217 -0.56 26.06 6.26
CA ASN A 217 -1.39 27.22 5.92
C ASN A 217 -1.80 27.14 4.44
N LYS A 218 -3.10 27.06 4.19
CA LYS A 218 -3.70 26.98 2.84
C LYS A 218 -4.32 28.30 2.39
N GLY A 219 -4.06 29.40 3.12
CA GLY A 219 -4.61 30.73 2.84
C GLY A 219 -5.96 30.93 3.51
N THR A 220 -6.97 31.36 2.76
CA THR A 220 -8.29 31.73 3.27
C THR A 220 -9.38 31.02 2.46
N LYS A 221 -10.36 30.44 3.14
CA LYS A 221 -11.58 29.89 2.52
C LYS A 221 -12.82 30.68 2.93
N LEU A 222 -13.82 30.72 2.08
CA LEU A 222 -15.12 31.29 2.39
C LEU A 222 -15.97 30.27 3.16
N GLN A 223 -16.42 30.66 4.35
CA GLN A 223 -17.36 29.90 5.13
C GLN A 223 -18.53 30.82 5.52
N TYR A 224 -19.73 30.48 5.08
CA TYR A 224 -20.94 31.32 5.25
C TYR A 224 -20.74 32.77 4.78
N GLY A 225 -19.97 32.97 3.68
CA GLY A 225 -19.69 34.30 3.12
C GLY A 225 -18.59 35.09 3.84
N VAL A 226 -17.98 34.54 4.89
CA VAL A 226 -16.88 35.14 5.65
C VAL A 226 -15.57 34.45 5.30
N GLY A 227 -14.50 35.22 5.06
CA GLY A 227 -13.15 34.68 4.89
C GLY A 227 -12.59 34.16 6.21
N VAL A 228 -12.36 32.84 6.30
CA VAL A 228 -11.72 32.21 7.46
C VAL A 228 -10.39 31.59 7.06
N PRO A 229 -9.40 31.54 7.98
CA PRO A 229 -8.13 30.86 7.69
C PRO A 229 -8.38 29.40 7.32
N ASP A 230 -7.83 28.96 6.18
CA ASP A 230 -7.78 27.57 5.79
C ASP A 230 -6.43 26.99 6.18
N ARG A 231 -6.44 25.99 7.06
CA ARG A 231 -5.23 25.38 7.58
C ARG A 231 -5.49 23.95 8.01
N SER A 232 -4.49 23.08 7.81
CA SER A 232 -4.39 21.78 8.47
C SER A 232 -3.53 21.92 9.73
N ILE A 233 -3.95 21.26 10.80
CA ILE A 233 -3.20 21.17 12.04
C ILE A 233 -3.06 19.71 12.39
N GLY A 234 -1.85 19.31 12.74
CA GLY A 234 -1.53 17.96 13.18
C GLY A 234 -0.36 17.97 14.16
N SER A 235 0.06 16.81 14.53
CA SER A 235 1.24 16.56 15.36
C SER A 235 2.31 15.84 14.56
N GLY A 236 3.53 15.84 15.07
CA GLY A 236 4.63 15.03 14.60
C GLY A 236 5.61 14.79 15.72
N PHE A 237 6.59 13.93 15.50
CA PHE A 237 7.61 13.65 16.49
C PHE A 237 8.97 13.38 15.83
N PHE A 238 10.02 13.82 16.51
CA PHE A 238 11.39 13.62 16.04
C PHE A 238 11.83 12.16 16.18
N ILE A 239 12.46 11.65 15.12
CA ILE A 239 12.99 10.28 15.06
C ILE A 239 14.50 10.24 14.82
N ASP A 240 15.13 11.39 14.54
CA ASP A 240 16.53 11.50 14.16
C ASP A 240 17.11 12.81 14.72
N LYS A 241 18.37 12.79 15.20
CA LYS A 241 19.09 13.99 15.69
C LYS A 241 19.24 15.09 14.66
N ARG A 242 19.21 14.74 13.38
CA ARG A 242 19.27 15.72 12.28
C ARG A 242 17.96 16.48 12.06
N GLY A 243 16.94 16.27 12.89
CA GLY A 243 15.66 17.00 12.81
C GLY A 243 14.63 16.37 11.85
N TYR A 244 14.70 15.07 11.63
CA TYR A 244 13.64 14.36 10.91
C TYR A 244 12.42 14.11 11.79
N VAL A 245 11.24 14.36 11.23
CA VAL A 245 9.94 14.28 11.93
C VAL A 245 8.99 13.37 11.17
N ILE A 246 8.37 12.41 11.85
CA ILE A 246 7.25 11.62 11.33
C ILE A 246 5.95 12.34 11.64
N THR A 247 5.04 12.29 10.65
CA THR A 247 3.64 12.76 10.77
C THR A 247 2.74 11.99 9.80
N ASN A 248 1.45 12.34 9.72
CA ASN A 248 0.55 11.79 8.71
C ASN A 248 0.63 12.54 7.37
N TYR A 249 0.43 11.79 6.28
CA TYR A 249 0.31 12.35 4.93
C TYR A 249 -0.87 13.33 4.82
N HIS A 250 -2.05 12.98 5.34
CA HIS A 250 -3.23 13.85 5.24
C HIS A 250 -3.04 15.24 5.90
N VAL A 251 -2.11 15.36 6.85
CA VAL A 251 -1.76 16.66 7.48
C VAL A 251 -1.04 17.57 6.48
N ILE A 252 -0.18 16.98 5.63
CA ILE A 252 0.71 17.71 4.70
C ILE A 252 0.31 17.54 3.23
N GLU A 253 -0.80 16.90 2.94
CA GLU A 253 -1.21 16.53 1.59
C GLU A 253 -1.14 17.70 0.60
N SER A 254 -1.57 18.91 1.00
CA SER A 254 -1.55 20.09 0.15
C SER A 254 -0.14 20.56 -0.24
N GLU A 255 0.93 20.12 0.43
CA GLU A 255 2.32 20.44 0.08
C GLU A 255 2.83 19.60 -1.10
N VAL A 256 2.25 18.40 -1.30
CA VAL A 256 2.82 17.39 -2.21
C VAL A 256 1.82 16.79 -3.20
N ASN A 257 0.52 17.05 -3.03
CA ASN A 257 -0.50 16.55 -3.95
C ASN A 257 -0.53 17.40 -5.23
N PRO A 258 -0.17 16.84 -6.41
CA PRO A 258 -0.16 17.61 -7.66
C PRO A 258 -1.56 18.06 -8.13
N GLU A 259 -2.64 17.48 -7.57
CA GLU A 259 -4.02 17.90 -7.84
C GLU A 259 -4.45 19.11 -7.00
N TYR A 260 -3.61 19.55 -6.03
CA TYR A 260 -3.87 20.72 -5.21
C TYR A 260 -3.27 21.97 -5.86
N GLU A 261 -4.11 22.86 -6.38
CA GLU A 261 -3.71 24.09 -7.06
C GLU A 261 -3.66 25.33 -6.15
N GLY A 262 -3.94 25.14 -4.83
CA GLY A 262 -4.01 26.21 -3.86
C GLY A 262 -2.64 26.61 -3.28
N PHE A 263 -2.66 27.69 -2.48
CA PHE A 263 -1.50 28.06 -1.67
C PHE A 263 -1.29 27.06 -0.54
N SER A 264 -0.04 26.65 -0.31
CA SER A 264 0.33 25.78 0.81
C SER A 264 1.67 26.21 1.39
N ARG A 265 1.77 26.24 2.73
CA ARG A 265 3.01 26.54 3.44
C ARG A 265 3.09 25.79 4.76
N LEU A 266 4.03 24.88 4.84
CA LEU A 266 4.33 24.07 5.99
C LEU A 266 5.27 24.77 6.98
N PHE A 267 4.98 24.69 8.28
CA PHE A 267 5.88 25.00 9.37
C PHE A 267 5.52 24.17 10.61
N ILE A 268 6.46 24.02 11.51
CA ILE A 268 6.24 23.38 12.81
C ILE A 268 6.36 24.39 13.94
N ARG A 269 5.81 24.03 15.10
CA ARG A 269 6.03 24.68 16.37
C ARG A 269 6.60 23.69 17.38
N LEU A 270 7.61 24.14 18.09
CA LEU A 270 8.18 23.40 19.22
C LEU A 270 7.36 23.65 20.49
N PRO A 271 7.39 22.72 21.46
CA PRO A 271 6.57 22.78 22.66
C PRO A 271 6.70 24.09 23.46
N ASP A 272 7.89 24.54 23.73
CA ASP A 272 8.16 25.64 24.66
C ASP A 272 8.40 27.00 23.96
N ALA A 273 8.25 27.04 22.63
CA ALA A 273 8.57 28.21 21.83
C ALA A 273 7.29 28.94 21.35
N VAL A 274 6.59 29.60 22.29
CA VAL A 274 5.34 30.34 22.00
C VAL A 274 5.51 31.29 20.82
N GLY A 275 4.76 31.07 19.75
CA GLY A 275 4.73 31.91 18.55
C GLY A 275 5.84 31.65 17.53
N SER A 276 6.81 30.78 17.81
CA SER A 276 7.85 30.42 16.84
C SER A 276 7.27 29.60 15.69
N ARG A 277 7.73 29.92 14.46
CA ARG A 277 7.42 29.15 13.25
C ARG A 277 8.74 28.66 12.68
N VAL A 278 8.98 27.35 12.85
CA VAL A 278 10.16 26.72 12.28
C VAL A 278 9.79 26.17 10.90
N PRO A 279 10.46 26.57 9.83
CA PRO A 279 10.24 26.00 8.51
C PRO A 279 10.51 24.49 8.53
N ALA A 280 9.66 23.73 7.86
CA ALA A 280 9.86 22.31 7.62
C ALA A 280 9.70 22.01 6.13
N LYS A 281 10.42 21.00 5.65
CA LYS A 281 10.37 20.53 4.27
C LYS A 281 9.86 19.08 4.26
N VAL A 282 8.94 18.78 3.35
CA VAL A 282 8.54 17.39 3.13
C VAL A 282 9.68 16.69 2.39
N VAL A 283 10.19 15.60 2.97
CA VAL A 283 11.21 14.74 2.39
C VAL A 283 10.56 13.62 1.59
N ALA A 284 9.65 12.90 2.25
CA ALA A 284 8.94 11.79 1.65
C ALA A 284 7.52 11.66 2.20
N TRP A 285 6.66 10.97 1.44
CA TRP A 285 5.29 10.72 1.87
C TRP A 285 4.73 9.43 1.28
N ASP A 286 3.82 8.84 2.03
CA ASP A 286 3.07 7.65 1.63
C ASP A 286 1.56 7.89 1.79
N PRO A 287 0.82 8.07 0.68
CA PRO A 287 -0.63 8.24 0.73
C PRO A 287 -1.40 6.98 1.13
N ILE A 288 -0.78 5.81 1.04
CA ILE A 288 -1.44 4.51 1.30
C ILE A 288 -1.41 4.20 2.79
N PHE A 289 -0.25 4.38 3.43
CA PHE A 289 -0.08 4.22 4.86
C PHE A 289 -0.30 5.51 5.65
N ASP A 290 -0.65 6.60 4.98
CA ASP A 290 -0.89 7.90 5.60
C ASP A 290 0.29 8.39 6.46
N ILE A 291 1.52 8.20 6.02
CA ILE A 291 2.76 8.60 6.69
C ILE A 291 3.51 9.64 5.85
N ALA A 292 4.14 10.61 6.52
CA ALA A 292 5.07 11.55 5.90
C ALA A 292 6.31 11.76 6.77
N LEU A 293 7.45 11.99 6.10
CA LEU A 293 8.72 12.34 6.70
C LEU A 293 9.04 13.79 6.36
N LEU A 294 9.26 14.58 7.40
CA LEU A 294 9.66 15.98 7.28
C LEU A 294 11.11 16.15 7.71
N LYS A 295 11.76 17.21 7.24
CA LYS A 295 13.08 17.66 7.68
C LYS A 295 13.00 19.11 8.18
N THR A 296 13.60 19.34 9.32
CA THR A 296 13.78 20.66 9.93
C THR A 296 15.27 20.91 10.21
N GLU A 297 15.65 22.17 10.39
CA GLU A 297 17.02 22.54 10.79
C GLU A 297 17.11 22.68 12.33
N ILE A 298 16.41 21.82 13.06
CA ILE A 298 16.41 21.75 14.51
C ILE A 298 17.20 20.53 14.98
N ASP A 299 18.06 20.73 15.96
CA ASP A 299 18.63 19.66 16.77
C ASP A 299 17.65 19.36 17.92
N PRO A 300 16.93 18.23 17.89
CA PRO A 300 15.85 17.96 18.82
C PRO A 300 16.38 17.60 20.23
N GLU A 301 15.71 18.09 21.25
CA GLU A 301 16.03 17.76 22.65
C GLU A 301 15.66 16.30 22.99
N TYR A 302 14.68 15.74 22.29
CA TYR A 302 14.25 14.35 22.47
C TYR A 302 13.96 13.67 21.14
N ILE A 303 14.35 12.40 21.03
CA ILE A 303 14.13 11.54 19.86
C ILE A 303 13.36 10.31 20.29
N PHE A 304 12.26 10.04 19.58
CA PHE A 304 11.44 8.88 19.83
C PHE A 304 12.03 7.60 19.22
N ASN A 305 11.81 6.49 19.89
CA ASN A 305 12.25 5.16 19.51
C ASN A 305 11.04 4.27 19.21
N PHE A 306 11.17 3.42 18.20
CA PHE A 306 10.14 2.46 17.85
C PHE A 306 10.24 1.17 18.65
N SER A 307 9.10 0.56 18.97
CA SER A 307 9.04 -0.74 19.64
C SER A 307 9.48 -1.87 18.69
N LEU A 308 10.22 -2.82 19.25
CA LEU A 308 10.50 -4.12 18.60
C LEU A 308 9.31 -5.07 18.68
N ASP A 309 8.54 -4.91 19.75
CA ASP A 309 7.44 -5.80 20.06
C ASP A 309 6.22 -5.41 19.23
N ASN A 310 5.86 -6.27 18.30
CA ASN A 310 4.67 -6.13 17.45
C ASN A 310 3.48 -6.95 18.01
N SER A 311 3.60 -7.51 19.23
CA SER A 311 2.50 -8.16 19.91
C SER A 311 1.67 -7.12 20.64
N TYR A 312 0.50 -6.82 20.10
CA TYR A 312 -0.42 -5.84 20.66
C TYR A 312 -1.60 -6.57 21.29
N ASN A 313 -1.70 -6.52 22.62
CA ASN A 313 -2.77 -7.20 23.35
C ASN A 313 -3.84 -6.20 23.80
N PRO A 314 -5.13 -6.55 23.66
CA PRO A 314 -6.19 -5.76 24.27
C PRO A 314 -5.95 -5.63 25.79
N GLY A 315 -6.00 -4.40 26.28
CA GLY A 315 -5.72 -4.06 27.69
C GLY A 315 -4.32 -3.49 27.94
N ASP A 316 -3.39 -3.59 26.98
CA ASP A 316 -2.06 -2.96 27.12
C ASP A 316 -2.22 -1.44 27.20
N ARG A 317 -1.59 -0.80 28.20
CA ARG A 317 -1.66 0.65 28.40
C ARG A 317 -0.90 1.39 27.33
N VAL A 318 -1.47 2.51 26.89
CA VAL A 318 -0.89 3.38 25.87
C VAL A 318 -1.06 4.86 26.22
N TYR A 319 -0.15 5.68 25.68
CA TYR A 319 -0.18 7.13 25.79
C TYR A 319 -0.09 7.72 24.38
N ALA A 320 -0.98 8.66 24.06
CA ALA A 320 -0.89 9.45 22.84
C ALA A 320 -0.42 10.87 23.19
N ILE A 321 0.62 11.35 22.51
CA ILE A 321 1.12 12.71 22.67
C ILE A 321 0.80 13.50 21.41
N GLY A 322 0.28 14.73 21.58
CA GLY A 322 -0.07 15.57 20.45
C GLY A 322 -0.54 16.96 20.86
N SER A 323 -1.07 17.67 19.89
CA SER A 323 -1.50 19.07 20.00
C SER A 323 -2.97 19.24 19.59
N PRO A 324 -3.94 18.69 20.36
CA PRO A 324 -5.35 18.76 20.01
C PRO A 324 -5.82 20.21 19.83
N GLY A 325 -6.44 20.51 18.67
CA GLY A 325 -6.88 21.86 18.34
C GLY A 325 -5.77 22.91 18.26
N GLY A 326 -4.50 22.51 18.23
CA GLY A 326 -3.35 23.38 18.31
C GLY A 326 -2.99 23.82 19.74
N LEU A 327 -3.60 23.17 20.75
CA LEU A 327 -3.17 23.25 22.15
C LEU A 327 -1.92 22.37 22.29
N GLU A 328 -0.81 23.00 22.58
CA GLU A 328 0.51 22.34 22.64
C GLU A 328 0.59 21.36 23.83
N ASN A 329 1.34 20.26 23.65
CA ASN A 329 1.79 19.37 24.71
C ASN A 329 0.68 18.69 25.52
N THR A 330 -0.20 17.97 24.86
CA THR A 330 -1.22 17.17 25.54
C THR A 330 -0.84 15.69 25.50
N ILE A 331 -0.85 15.05 26.67
CA ILE A 331 -0.77 13.59 26.80
C ILE A 331 -2.15 13.07 27.15
N THR A 332 -2.62 12.07 26.41
CA THR A 332 -3.81 11.31 26.76
C THR A 332 -3.43 9.85 27.00
N THR A 333 -4.14 9.17 27.89
CA THR A 333 -3.89 7.76 28.22
C THR A 333 -5.11 6.91 27.93
N GLY A 334 -4.88 5.67 27.57
CA GLY A 334 -5.88 4.66 27.33
C GLY A 334 -5.27 3.28 27.24
N ILE A 335 -5.97 2.36 26.60
CA ILE A 335 -5.52 0.99 26.35
C ILE A 335 -5.65 0.64 24.86
N ILE A 336 -4.95 -0.39 24.45
CA ILE A 336 -5.23 -1.06 23.17
C ILE A 336 -6.58 -1.79 23.30
N SER A 337 -7.53 -1.40 22.49
CA SER A 337 -8.86 -2.05 22.43
C SER A 337 -8.86 -3.25 21.47
N ALA A 338 -8.05 -3.19 20.39
CA ALA A 338 -7.81 -4.29 19.46
C ALA A 338 -6.49 -4.07 18.70
N GLY A 339 -5.73 -5.15 18.49
CA GLY A 339 -4.42 -5.10 17.84
C GLY A 339 -4.47 -5.22 16.31
N GLN A 340 -5.60 -5.67 15.75
CA GLN A 340 -5.72 -5.96 14.31
C GLN A 340 -7.11 -5.56 13.83
N ARG A 341 -7.28 -4.29 13.47
CA ARG A 341 -8.49 -3.80 12.81
C ARG A 341 -8.20 -3.55 11.34
N LYS A 342 -8.96 -4.18 10.46
CA LYS A 342 -8.92 -3.84 9.04
C LYS A 342 -9.55 -2.47 8.88
N PHE A 343 -8.73 -1.47 8.65
CA PHE A 343 -9.13 -0.10 8.40
C PHE A 343 -8.53 0.34 7.07
N LEU A 344 -9.37 0.81 6.20
CA LEU A 344 -9.05 1.17 4.82
C LEU A 344 -8.17 2.42 4.75
N PRO A 345 -7.17 2.43 3.89
CA PRO A 345 -6.54 1.43 3.02
C PRO A 345 -5.31 0.75 3.65
N LEU A 346 -5.13 0.89 4.93
CA LEU A 346 -3.86 0.73 5.65
C LEU A 346 -3.56 -0.71 6.10
N GLY A 347 -4.44 -1.67 5.84
CA GLY A 347 -4.30 -3.00 6.43
C GLY A 347 -4.71 -3.01 7.91
N ASP A 348 -3.99 -3.76 8.72
CA ASP A 348 -4.30 -3.85 10.14
C ASP A 348 -3.79 -2.61 10.88
N VAL A 349 -4.66 -1.97 11.67
CA VAL A 349 -4.35 -0.83 12.53
C VAL A 349 -4.65 -1.15 13.98
N LEU A 350 -4.03 -0.41 14.89
CA LEU A 350 -4.32 -0.48 16.31
C LEU A 350 -5.58 0.32 16.62
N GLN A 351 -6.55 -0.27 17.30
CA GLN A 351 -7.66 0.45 17.90
C GLN A 351 -7.34 0.74 19.36
N VAL A 352 -7.52 2.00 19.77
CA VAL A 352 -7.28 2.47 21.12
C VAL A 352 -8.46 3.28 21.64
N ASP A 353 -8.62 3.34 22.96
CA ASP A 353 -9.62 4.18 23.61
C ASP A 353 -9.03 5.50 24.17
N ALA A 354 -7.71 5.68 24.09
CA ALA A 354 -7.07 6.96 24.42
C ALA A 354 -7.75 8.10 23.64
N PRO A 355 -8.18 9.19 24.30
CA PRO A 355 -8.84 10.30 23.62
C PRO A 355 -7.96 10.92 22.55
N VAL A 356 -8.45 10.89 21.30
CA VAL A 356 -7.80 11.50 20.13
C VAL A 356 -8.74 12.54 19.54
N ASN A 357 -8.25 13.76 19.38
CA ASN A 357 -8.97 14.88 18.81
C ASN A 357 -8.24 15.42 17.58
N PRO A 358 -8.92 16.15 16.68
CA PRO A 358 -8.26 16.86 15.58
C PRO A 358 -7.06 17.66 16.08
N GLY A 359 -5.88 17.38 15.52
CA GLY A 359 -4.60 17.92 15.96
C GLY A 359 -3.66 16.86 16.56
N ASN A 360 -4.17 15.72 17.04
CA ASN A 360 -3.31 14.61 17.50
C ASN A 360 -2.79 13.73 16.36
N SER A 361 -3.41 13.82 15.15
CA SER A 361 -2.97 13.09 13.96
C SER A 361 -1.49 13.35 13.67
N GLY A 362 -0.72 12.28 13.48
CA GLY A 362 0.73 12.31 13.27
C GLY A 362 1.55 12.24 14.55
N GLY A 363 0.92 12.32 15.73
CA GLY A 363 1.58 12.17 17.02
C GLY A 363 1.92 10.71 17.35
N PRO A 364 2.90 10.46 18.25
CA PRO A 364 3.28 9.13 18.66
C PRO A 364 2.25 8.50 19.60
N LEU A 365 1.98 7.20 19.40
CA LEU A 365 1.35 6.32 20.38
C LEU A 365 2.43 5.49 21.04
N ILE A 366 2.52 5.52 22.38
CA ILE A 366 3.64 5.01 23.16
C ILE A 366 3.16 3.95 24.14
N ASN A 367 3.98 2.92 24.40
CA ASN A 367 3.77 1.92 25.43
C ASN A 367 4.38 2.33 26.79
N ASP A 368 4.18 1.50 27.82
CA ASP A 368 4.77 1.72 29.16
C ASP A 368 6.32 1.67 29.21
N LYS A 369 6.97 1.24 28.11
CA LYS A 369 8.45 1.23 27.99
C LYS A 369 8.97 2.49 27.27
N ASN A 370 8.11 3.49 27.04
CA ASN A 370 8.40 4.72 26.30
C ASN A 370 8.80 4.47 24.83
N GLU A 371 8.34 3.38 24.23
CA GLU A 371 8.59 3.04 22.83
C GLU A 371 7.35 3.39 22.00
N VAL A 372 7.56 3.97 20.81
CA VAL A 372 6.49 4.22 19.85
C VAL A 372 5.99 2.89 19.30
N ILE A 373 4.73 2.59 19.53
CA ILE A 373 4.04 1.41 18.98
C ILE A 373 3.16 1.76 17.78
N GLY A 374 2.93 3.04 17.53
CA GLY A 374 2.16 3.49 16.36
C GLY A 374 2.14 5.00 16.18
N VAL A 375 1.56 5.45 15.07
CA VAL A 375 1.31 6.85 14.74
C VAL A 375 -0.19 7.08 14.76
N VAL A 376 -0.67 7.98 15.60
CA VAL A 376 -2.09 8.33 15.71
C VAL A 376 -2.57 8.96 14.40
N PHE A 377 -3.68 8.51 13.80
CA PHE A 377 -4.11 9.05 12.52
C PHE A 377 -5.60 9.35 12.39
N ALA A 378 -6.49 8.65 13.09
CA ALA A 378 -7.92 8.82 12.91
C ALA A 378 -8.71 8.49 14.17
N GLY A 379 -9.88 9.11 14.28
CA GLY A 379 -10.97 8.72 15.16
C GLY A 379 -12.26 8.66 14.36
N ILE A 380 -13.26 7.93 14.83
CA ILE A 380 -14.59 7.92 14.23
C ILE A 380 -15.44 8.96 14.97
N PRO A 381 -15.73 10.15 14.39
CA PRO A 381 -16.35 11.26 15.11
C PRO A 381 -17.71 10.97 15.74
N ARG A 382 -18.42 9.94 15.25
CA ARG A 382 -19.74 9.52 15.76
C ARG A 382 -19.67 8.58 16.96
N PHE A 383 -18.48 8.04 17.26
CA PHE A 383 -18.26 7.10 18.35
C PHE A 383 -17.16 7.66 19.26
N GLN A 384 -17.47 7.75 20.55
CA GLN A 384 -16.48 8.12 21.55
C GLN A 384 -15.53 6.94 21.79
N ASN A 385 -14.26 7.23 22.01
CA ASN A 385 -13.24 6.24 22.38
C ASN A 385 -12.98 5.14 21.34
N ILE A 386 -13.25 5.42 20.06
CA ILE A 386 -12.81 4.58 18.95
C ILE A 386 -11.82 5.37 18.11
N ASN A 387 -10.56 5.16 18.40
CA ASN A 387 -9.45 5.84 17.75
C ASN A 387 -8.47 4.81 17.19
N PHE A 388 -7.65 5.23 16.22
CA PHE A 388 -6.77 4.34 15.49
C PHE A 388 -5.36 4.90 15.39
N ALA A 389 -4.39 3.98 15.38
CA ALA A 389 -2.99 4.30 15.12
C ALA A 389 -2.40 3.32 14.10
N ILE A 390 -1.53 3.83 13.24
CA ILE A 390 -0.75 3.07 12.28
C ILE A 390 0.35 2.37 13.05
N PRO A 391 0.43 1.01 13.05
CA PRO A 391 1.46 0.29 13.79
C PRO A 391 2.88 0.70 13.40
N SER A 392 3.77 0.75 14.37
CA SER A 392 5.17 1.18 14.18
C SER A 392 5.94 0.34 13.15
N HIS A 393 5.64 -0.94 13.01
CA HIS A 393 6.32 -1.80 12.04
C HIS A 393 6.07 -1.36 10.58
N TRP A 394 4.88 -0.83 10.25
CA TRP A 394 4.64 -0.25 8.92
C TRP A 394 5.53 0.98 8.67
N VAL A 395 5.68 1.84 9.70
CA VAL A 395 6.57 3.01 9.59
C VAL A 395 8.02 2.57 9.38
N MET A 396 8.48 1.57 10.13
CA MET A 396 9.84 1.04 10.03
C MET A 396 10.11 0.42 8.65
N ASP A 397 9.16 -0.30 8.08
CA ASP A 397 9.29 -0.89 6.75
C ASP A 397 9.40 0.18 5.64
N LEU A 398 8.75 1.34 5.83
CA LEU A 398 8.79 2.46 4.88
C LEU A 398 10.01 3.36 5.04
N LEU A 399 10.58 3.46 6.26
CA LEU A 399 11.51 4.51 6.64
C LEU A 399 12.78 4.54 5.76
N SER A 400 13.31 3.39 5.36
CA SER A 400 14.47 3.30 4.47
C SER A 400 14.22 4.03 3.14
N GLY A 401 13.11 3.71 2.47
CA GLY A 401 12.74 4.39 1.22
C GLY A 401 12.35 5.86 1.42
N MET A 402 11.88 6.25 2.61
CA MET A 402 11.53 7.64 2.90
C MET A 402 12.77 8.54 3.02
N TYR A 403 13.90 8.02 3.49
CA TYR A 403 15.15 8.80 3.52
C TYR A 403 15.69 9.09 2.11
N ASP A 404 15.38 8.25 1.11
CA ASP A 404 15.72 8.50 -0.30
C ASP A 404 14.89 9.64 -0.91
N GLY A 405 13.78 10.01 -0.27
CA GLY A 405 12.92 11.14 -0.64
C GLY A 405 11.84 10.81 -1.66
N GLY A 406 10.87 11.72 -1.76
CA GLY A 406 9.77 11.61 -2.72
C GLY A 406 8.61 10.75 -2.25
N GLN A 407 7.72 10.38 -3.17
CA GLN A 407 6.59 9.52 -2.86
C GLN A 407 7.04 8.06 -2.75
N VAL A 408 6.72 7.42 -1.63
CA VAL A 408 6.92 5.97 -1.47
C VAL A 408 6.10 5.22 -2.51
N VAL A 409 6.74 4.25 -3.15
CA VAL A 409 6.14 3.46 -4.23
C VAL A 409 5.95 2.04 -3.74
N HIS A 410 4.74 1.52 -3.89
CA HIS A 410 4.40 0.15 -3.51
C HIS A 410 4.29 -0.77 -4.71
N SER A 411 4.63 -2.02 -4.50
CA SER A 411 4.37 -3.10 -5.45
C SER A 411 2.90 -3.46 -5.50
N TRP A 412 2.41 -3.87 -6.67
CA TRP A 412 1.00 -4.15 -6.92
C TRP A 412 0.82 -5.31 -7.88
N LEU A 413 -0.17 -6.16 -7.61
CA LEU A 413 -0.51 -7.32 -8.42
C LEU A 413 -1.69 -7.09 -9.37
N GLY A 414 -2.53 -6.11 -9.09
CA GLY A 414 -3.76 -5.87 -9.84
C GLY A 414 -4.84 -6.92 -9.58
N LEU A 415 -4.88 -7.46 -8.37
CA LEU A 415 -5.82 -8.50 -7.94
C LEU A 415 -6.73 -7.98 -6.83
N SER A 416 -7.98 -8.42 -6.80
CA SER A 416 -8.83 -8.37 -5.61
C SER A 416 -8.91 -9.74 -4.99
N MET A 417 -8.74 -9.81 -3.67
CA MET A 417 -8.71 -11.07 -2.92
C MET A 417 -9.75 -11.09 -1.80
N TYR A 418 -10.21 -12.27 -1.45
CA TYR A 418 -11.14 -12.52 -0.36
C TYR A 418 -10.54 -13.53 0.62
N GLU A 419 -10.46 -13.13 1.88
CA GLU A 419 -9.95 -13.97 2.96
C GLU A 419 -11.09 -14.61 3.74
N LYS A 420 -11.06 -15.93 3.84
CA LYS A 420 -11.99 -16.70 4.68
C LYS A 420 -11.34 -17.97 5.18
N ASN A 421 -11.43 -18.24 6.49
CA ASN A 421 -10.92 -19.47 7.11
C ASN A 421 -9.47 -19.80 6.72
N ASN A 422 -8.57 -18.83 6.79
CA ASN A 422 -7.16 -18.92 6.39
C ASN A 422 -6.96 -19.33 4.92
N THR A 423 -7.92 -19.02 4.07
CA THR A 423 -7.87 -19.25 2.63
C THR A 423 -8.01 -17.94 1.89
N LEU A 424 -7.21 -17.74 0.86
CA LEU A 424 -7.17 -16.53 0.06
C LEU A 424 -7.67 -16.83 -1.35
N GLU A 425 -8.89 -16.38 -1.69
CA GLU A 425 -9.52 -16.56 -3.00
C GLU A 425 -9.36 -15.28 -3.83
N VAL A 426 -8.94 -15.39 -5.08
CA VAL A 426 -8.98 -14.28 -6.06
C VAL A 426 -10.42 -14.00 -6.42
N LEU A 427 -10.93 -12.81 -6.08
CA LEU A 427 -12.25 -12.37 -6.52
C LEU A 427 -12.23 -11.75 -7.92
N TYR A 428 -11.14 -11.05 -8.23
CA TYR A 428 -11.04 -10.32 -9.48
C TYR A 428 -9.58 -10.08 -9.86
N ALA A 429 -9.27 -10.26 -11.12
CA ALA A 429 -8.00 -9.89 -11.72
C ALA A 429 -8.25 -8.78 -12.75
N ILE A 430 -7.66 -7.60 -12.54
CA ILE A 430 -7.88 -6.46 -13.44
C ILE A 430 -7.31 -6.78 -14.82
N PRO A 431 -8.11 -6.68 -15.90
CA PRO A 431 -7.66 -7.00 -17.25
C PRO A 431 -6.37 -6.27 -17.67
N GLY A 432 -5.35 -7.05 -18.09
CA GLY A 432 -4.05 -6.52 -18.52
C GLY A 432 -3.15 -6.02 -17.39
N GLU A 433 -3.51 -6.23 -16.12
CA GLU A 433 -2.59 -6.02 -15.01
C GLU A 433 -1.82 -7.29 -14.65
N ALA A 434 -0.81 -7.17 -13.78
CA ALA A 434 0.20 -8.21 -13.54
C ALA A 434 -0.40 -9.60 -13.24
N GLY A 435 -1.36 -9.68 -12.31
CA GLY A 435 -1.99 -10.94 -11.95
C GLY A 435 -2.84 -11.56 -13.08
N CYS A 436 -3.60 -10.73 -13.81
CA CYS A 436 -4.34 -11.19 -14.99
C CYS A 436 -3.39 -11.66 -16.09
N ALA A 437 -2.31 -10.90 -16.33
CA ALA A 437 -1.28 -11.28 -17.30
C ALA A 437 -0.54 -12.58 -16.91
N ALA A 438 -0.47 -12.92 -15.64
CA ALA A 438 0.07 -14.20 -15.16
C ALA A 438 -0.95 -15.37 -15.24
N GLY A 439 -2.18 -15.11 -15.70
CA GLY A 439 -3.22 -16.13 -15.87
C GLY A 439 -4.09 -16.38 -14.65
N LEU A 440 -3.99 -15.55 -13.61
CA LEU A 440 -4.89 -15.61 -12.46
C LEU A 440 -6.27 -15.07 -12.80
N GLN A 441 -7.29 -15.67 -12.21
CA GLN A 441 -8.70 -15.30 -12.43
C GLN A 441 -9.55 -15.55 -11.18
N ASN A 442 -10.79 -15.13 -11.25
CA ASN A 442 -11.78 -15.38 -10.19
C ASN A 442 -11.86 -16.88 -9.81
N GLY A 443 -11.87 -17.15 -8.52
CA GLY A 443 -11.98 -18.50 -7.95
C GLY A 443 -10.64 -19.22 -7.72
N ASP A 444 -9.52 -18.63 -8.12
CA ASP A 444 -8.20 -19.19 -7.82
C ASP A 444 -7.87 -19.00 -6.34
N ILE A 445 -7.29 -20.03 -5.72
CA ILE A 445 -6.88 -20.01 -4.33
C ILE A 445 -5.37 -19.85 -4.26
N ILE A 446 -4.92 -18.73 -3.73
CA ILE A 446 -3.49 -18.49 -3.50
C ILE A 446 -3.01 -19.33 -2.32
N LYS A 447 -1.93 -20.08 -2.52
CA LYS A 447 -1.32 -20.96 -1.52
C LYS A 447 0.02 -20.45 -1.03
N THR A 448 0.90 -20.03 -1.96
CA THR A 448 2.26 -19.59 -1.63
C THR A 448 2.67 -18.39 -2.44
N ILE A 449 3.55 -17.56 -1.86
CA ILE A 449 4.33 -16.54 -2.56
C ILE A 449 5.80 -16.80 -2.26
N ASN A 450 6.62 -17.02 -3.28
CA ASN A 450 8.03 -17.37 -3.16
C ASN A 450 8.27 -18.54 -2.18
N GLY A 451 7.40 -19.57 -2.22
CA GLY A 451 7.46 -20.73 -1.33
C GLY A 451 6.90 -20.49 0.08
N ILE A 452 6.61 -19.26 0.48
CA ILE A 452 6.01 -18.93 1.80
C ILE A 452 4.51 -19.19 1.73
N GLU A 453 3.98 -20.00 2.68
CA GLU A 453 2.55 -20.26 2.79
C GLU A 453 1.77 -19.00 3.14
N ILE A 454 0.72 -18.69 2.38
CA ILE A 454 -0.10 -17.48 2.53
C ILE A 454 -1.51 -17.86 3.00
N LYS A 455 -1.92 -17.26 4.12
CA LYS A 455 -3.22 -17.50 4.76
C LYS A 455 -4.06 -16.23 4.93
N SER A 456 -3.46 -15.05 4.75
CA SER A 456 -4.14 -13.77 4.96
C SER A 456 -3.69 -12.70 3.97
N ILE A 457 -4.57 -11.72 3.73
CA ILE A 457 -4.26 -10.52 2.93
C ILE A 457 -3.12 -9.73 3.58
N THR A 458 -3.08 -9.66 4.91
CA THR A 458 -2.01 -8.99 5.66
C THR A 458 -0.63 -9.56 5.34
N GLN A 459 -0.51 -10.90 5.20
CA GLN A 459 0.76 -11.52 4.79
C GLN A 459 1.17 -11.10 3.37
N VAL A 460 0.21 -11.02 2.44
CA VAL A 460 0.49 -10.53 1.07
C VAL A 460 0.98 -9.08 1.10
N HIS A 461 0.29 -8.19 1.84
CA HIS A 461 0.72 -6.79 2.00
C HIS A 461 2.13 -6.69 2.60
N LYS A 462 2.41 -7.48 3.65
CA LYS A 462 3.74 -7.49 4.27
C LYS A 462 4.85 -7.85 3.28
N ILE A 463 4.60 -8.82 2.39
CA ILE A 463 5.55 -9.17 1.33
C ILE A 463 5.68 -8.02 0.32
N LEU A 464 4.56 -7.51 -0.21
CA LEU A 464 4.57 -6.48 -1.25
C LEU A 464 5.19 -5.16 -0.78
N ASN A 465 5.03 -4.79 0.47
CA ASN A 465 5.57 -3.55 1.03
C ASN A 465 7.11 -3.56 1.15
N THR A 466 7.73 -4.75 1.14
CA THR A 466 9.20 -4.88 1.17
C THR A 466 9.82 -4.95 -0.23
N LEU A 467 9.01 -4.93 -1.29
CA LEU A 467 9.44 -5.12 -2.67
C LEU A 467 9.32 -3.85 -3.49
N SER A 468 10.29 -3.62 -4.34
CA SER A 468 10.20 -2.60 -5.39
C SER A 468 9.27 -3.07 -6.53
N PRO A 469 8.60 -2.16 -7.25
CA PRO A 469 7.95 -2.52 -8.52
C PRO A 469 8.92 -3.17 -9.49
N ASP A 470 8.36 -3.96 -10.41
CA ASP A 470 9.07 -4.83 -11.35
C ASP A 470 9.92 -5.91 -10.63
N THR A 471 9.46 -6.39 -9.46
CA THR A 471 10.01 -7.59 -8.80
C THR A 471 9.21 -8.80 -9.22
N LEU A 472 9.87 -9.87 -9.67
CA LEU A 472 9.21 -11.12 -10.07
C LEU A 472 8.93 -12.00 -8.85
N LEU A 473 7.68 -12.44 -8.73
CA LEU A 473 7.20 -13.34 -7.68
C LEU A 473 6.79 -14.68 -8.26
N CYS A 474 7.11 -15.76 -7.57
CA CYS A 474 6.58 -17.10 -7.84
C CYS A 474 5.32 -17.32 -6.99
N ILE A 475 4.16 -17.44 -7.62
CA ILE A 475 2.87 -17.63 -6.96
C ILE A 475 2.39 -19.06 -7.16
N GLY A 476 2.29 -19.83 -6.07
CA GLY A 476 1.62 -21.14 -6.05
C GLY A 476 0.13 -20.96 -5.78
N TRP A 477 -0.72 -21.52 -6.62
CA TRP A 477 -2.18 -21.39 -6.52
C TRP A 477 -2.92 -22.65 -6.99
N GLU A 478 -4.20 -22.74 -6.67
CA GLU A 478 -5.05 -23.89 -6.97
C GLU A 478 -6.30 -23.43 -7.73
N ARG A 479 -6.67 -24.15 -8.81
CA ARG A 479 -7.91 -24.00 -9.57
C ARG A 479 -8.59 -25.35 -9.75
N ASN A 480 -9.82 -25.46 -9.29
CA ASN A 480 -10.61 -26.72 -9.36
C ASN A 480 -9.85 -27.94 -8.80
N GLY A 481 -9.15 -27.77 -7.68
CA GLY A 481 -8.37 -28.82 -7.02
C GLY A 481 -7.02 -29.15 -7.69
N LYS A 482 -6.63 -28.43 -8.73
CA LYS A 482 -5.33 -28.60 -9.41
C LYS A 482 -4.37 -27.51 -8.99
N ALA A 483 -3.21 -27.91 -8.49
CA ALA A 483 -2.11 -27.01 -8.18
C ALA A 483 -1.47 -26.45 -9.45
N ASN A 484 -1.15 -25.18 -9.43
CA ASN A 484 -0.51 -24.44 -10.51
C ASN A 484 0.53 -23.48 -9.95
N THR A 485 1.42 -23.01 -10.81
CA THR A 485 2.40 -21.98 -10.50
C THR A 485 2.35 -20.91 -11.60
N SER A 486 2.43 -19.65 -11.19
CA SER A 486 2.56 -18.52 -12.10
C SER A 486 3.63 -17.57 -11.59
N TYR A 487 4.25 -16.84 -12.51
CA TYR A 487 5.21 -15.80 -12.19
C TYR A 487 4.56 -14.43 -12.45
N ILE A 488 4.66 -13.53 -11.46
CA ILE A 488 4.05 -12.21 -11.53
C ILE A 488 5.14 -11.17 -11.32
N ALA A 489 5.42 -10.34 -12.32
CA ALA A 489 6.20 -9.12 -12.15
C ALA A 489 5.31 -8.04 -11.56
N THR A 490 5.62 -7.60 -10.34
CA THR A 490 4.84 -6.56 -9.67
C THR A 490 4.89 -5.26 -10.45
N LYS A 491 3.80 -4.50 -10.43
CA LYS A 491 3.75 -3.16 -11.02
C LYS A 491 3.73 -2.09 -9.92
N LYS A 492 4.01 -0.86 -10.29
CA LYS A 492 3.78 0.29 -9.41
C LYS A 492 2.30 0.39 -9.07
N ARG A 493 1.97 0.44 -7.77
CA ARG A 493 0.60 0.62 -7.30
C ARG A 493 0.04 1.96 -7.79
N PRO A 494 -1.09 1.99 -8.49
CA PRO A 494 -1.70 3.22 -8.95
C PRO A 494 -2.43 3.93 -7.79
N ARG A 495 -2.46 5.27 -7.81
CA ARG A 495 -3.24 6.05 -6.82
C ARG A 495 -4.73 5.71 -6.83
N LYS A 496 -5.27 5.33 -7.98
CA LYS A 496 -6.70 5.08 -8.21
C LYS A 496 -6.86 3.74 -8.96
N ALA A 497 -6.63 2.64 -8.25
CA ALA A 497 -6.69 1.29 -8.82
C ALA A 497 -8.07 0.97 -9.45
N LEU A 498 -9.15 1.44 -8.82
CA LEU A 498 -10.50 1.24 -9.36
C LEU A 498 -10.74 2.00 -10.67
N ASP A 499 -10.15 3.18 -10.85
CA ASP A 499 -10.27 3.91 -12.13
C ASP A 499 -9.73 3.09 -13.30
N ILE A 500 -8.69 2.29 -13.03
CA ILE A 500 -8.12 1.36 -14.01
C ILE A 500 -9.13 0.25 -14.30
N ALA A 501 -9.68 -0.37 -13.28
CA ALA A 501 -10.68 -1.43 -13.42
C ALA A 501 -11.92 -0.94 -14.18
N LEU A 502 -12.48 0.22 -13.79
CA LEU A 502 -13.66 0.82 -14.45
C LEU A 502 -13.45 1.19 -15.91
N ARG A 503 -12.20 1.51 -16.30
CA ARG A 503 -11.86 1.79 -17.72
C ARG A 503 -11.62 0.53 -18.54
N LYS A 504 -11.18 -0.55 -17.90
CA LYS A 504 -10.76 -1.78 -18.56
C LYS A 504 -11.81 -2.87 -18.56
N ASP A 505 -12.85 -2.75 -17.73
CA ASP A 505 -13.84 -3.82 -17.60
C ASP A 505 -15.27 -3.29 -17.41
N SER A 506 -16.24 -4.19 -17.55
CA SER A 506 -17.66 -3.91 -17.40
C SER A 506 -18.06 -3.80 -15.93
N LYS A 507 -19.12 -3.03 -15.62
CA LYS A 507 -19.68 -2.95 -14.28
C LYS A 507 -20.05 -4.33 -13.71
N LYS A 508 -20.54 -5.24 -14.55
CA LYS A 508 -20.89 -6.61 -14.19
C LYS A 508 -19.76 -7.32 -13.45
N ASN A 509 -18.55 -7.25 -13.98
CA ASN A 509 -17.38 -7.92 -13.38
C ASN A 509 -16.87 -7.18 -12.14
N ILE A 510 -17.03 -5.85 -12.10
CA ILE A 510 -16.58 -5.00 -10.98
C ILE A 510 -17.54 -5.06 -9.78
N ILE A 511 -18.80 -5.45 -9.97
CA ILE A 511 -19.75 -5.69 -8.87
C ILE A 511 -19.19 -6.69 -7.86
N LEU A 512 -18.50 -7.73 -8.32
CA LEU A 512 -17.97 -8.76 -7.44
C LEU A 512 -16.92 -8.22 -6.44
N PRO A 513 -15.81 -7.59 -6.87
CA PRO A 513 -14.81 -7.08 -5.92
C PRO A 513 -15.32 -5.94 -5.04
N LEU A 514 -16.31 -5.14 -5.49
CA LEU A 514 -16.84 -4.02 -4.73
C LEU A 514 -17.91 -4.42 -3.72
N PHE A 515 -18.85 -5.25 -4.12
CA PHE A 515 -20.04 -5.55 -3.30
C PHE A 515 -20.09 -6.99 -2.81
N GLY A 516 -19.17 -7.86 -3.24
CA GLY A 516 -19.11 -9.25 -2.80
C GLY A 516 -20.23 -10.12 -3.38
N MET A 517 -20.70 -9.83 -4.59
CA MET A 517 -21.66 -10.68 -5.27
C MET A 517 -21.28 -10.94 -6.73
N GLN A 518 -21.24 -12.21 -7.09
CA GLN A 518 -21.09 -12.64 -8.47
C GLN A 518 -22.43 -12.61 -9.16
N VAL A 519 -22.50 -11.98 -10.34
CA VAL A 519 -23.75 -11.75 -11.05
C VAL A 519 -23.70 -12.26 -12.48
N GLU A 520 -24.86 -12.64 -13.02
CA GLU A 520 -25.06 -12.98 -14.43
C GLU A 520 -26.08 -12.04 -15.03
N SER A 521 -25.84 -11.59 -16.26
CA SER A 521 -26.78 -10.73 -16.97
C SER A 521 -28.00 -11.53 -17.43
N THR A 522 -29.20 -11.00 -17.19
CA THR A 522 -30.47 -11.61 -17.64
C THR A 522 -30.96 -11.08 -18.98
N GLY A 523 -30.15 -10.25 -19.66
CA GLY A 523 -30.48 -9.58 -20.91
C GLY A 523 -30.83 -8.10 -20.71
N ASN A 524 -30.65 -7.33 -21.78
CA ASN A 524 -30.99 -5.90 -21.78
C ASN A 524 -32.49 -5.74 -22.06
N TYR A 525 -33.26 -5.35 -21.07
CA TYR A 525 -34.51 -4.67 -21.31
C TYR A 525 -34.21 -3.23 -21.75
N VAL A 526 -34.93 -2.71 -22.71
CA VAL A 526 -34.69 -1.48 -23.49
C VAL A 526 -34.26 -0.24 -22.67
N PHE A 527 -34.31 -0.27 -21.33
CA PHE A 527 -33.90 0.81 -20.42
C PHE A 527 -33.35 0.35 -19.05
N LYS A 528 -33.03 -0.95 -18.84
CA LYS A 528 -32.60 -1.43 -17.51
C LYS A 528 -31.64 -2.62 -17.64
N GLU A 529 -30.48 -2.51 -17.04
CA GLU A 529 -29.55 -3.64 -16.87
C GLU A 529 -30.12 -4.58 -15.79
N GLY A 530 -30.47 -5.81 -16.17
CA GLY A 530 -30.98 -6.85 -15.30
C GLY A 530 -29.91 -7.90 -15.00
N TYR A 531 -29.87 -8.34 -13.74
CA TYR A 531 -28.91 -9.33 -13.25
C TYR A 531 -29.57 -10.36 -12.34
N VAL A 532 -28.95 -11.54 -12.23
CA VAL A 532 -29.25 -12.54 -11.21
C VAL A 532 -27.97 -12.79 -10.39
N ILE A 533 -28.10 -12.79 -9.09
CA ILE A 533 -26.99 -13.10 -8.18
C ILE A 533 -26.70 -14.60 -8.25
N LYS A 534 -25.46 -14.99 -8.50
CA LYS A 534 -25.00 -16.38 -8.52
C LYS A 534 -24.40 -16.82 -7.20
N LYS A 535 -23.58 -15.96 -6.60
CA LYS A 535 -22.88 -16.22 -5.33
C LYS A 535 -22.80 -14.92 -4.54
N VAL A 536 -22.96 -15.00 -3.22
CA VAL A 536 -22.71 -13.90 -2.29
C VAL A 536 -21.59 -14.31 -1.35
N TYR A 537 -20.63 -13.41 -1.14
CA TYR A 537 -19.49 -13.63 -0.27
C TYR A 537 -19.79 -13.08 1.13
N GLN A 538 -19.61 -13.91 2.13
CA GLN A 538 -19.94 -13.59 3.53
C GLN A 538 -19.09 -12.42 4.06
N GLY A 539 -19.70 -11.49 4.79
CA GLY A 539 -19.03 -10.33 5.38
C GLY A 539 -18.75 -9.19 4.41
N LEU A 540 -19.25 -9.25 3.15
CA LEU A 540 -19.17 -8.15 2.19
C LEU A 540 -20.56 -7.49 2.01
N ALA A 541 -20.59 -6.32 1.39
CA ALA A 541 -21.76 -5.43 1.33
C ALA A 541 -23.06 -6.11 0.88
N ALA A 542 -23.02 -7.02 -0.08
CA ALA A 542 -24.20 -7.75 -0.52
C ALA A 542 -24.75 -8.72 0.54
N TYR A 543 -23.84 -9.35 1.30
CA TYR A 543 -24.20 -10.23 2.40
C TYR A 543 -24.85 -9.45 3.55
N GLU A 544 -24.25 -8.32 3.94
CA GLU A 544 -24.77 -7.42 4.97
C GLU A 544 -26.14 -6.82 4.60
N ALA A 545 -26.41 -6.68 3.29
CA ALA A 545 -27.73 -6.27 2.78
C ALA A 545 -28.73 -7.43 2.67
N ASP A 546 -28.41 -8.62 3.21
CA ASP A 546 -29.24 -9.83 3.17
C ASP A 546 -29.66 -10.24 1.74
N LEU A 547 -28.73 -10.09 0.78
CA LEU A 547 -28.87 -10.59 -0.58
C LEU A 547 -28.46 -12.07 -0.65
N SER A 548 -29.06 -12.81 -1.58
CA SER A 548 -28.86 -14.25 -1.70
C SER A 548 -28.71 -14.70 -3.15
N ALA A 549 -28.11 -15.88 -3.32
CA ALA A 549 -28.06 -16.51 -4.64
C ALA A 549 -29.47 -16.68 -5.22
N ASN A 550 -29.57 -16.46 -6.53
CA ASN A 550 -30.78 -16.46 -7.34
C ASN A 550 -31.77 -15.28 -7.08
N ASP A 551 -31.38 -14.25 -6.31
CA ASP A 551 -32.16 -13.02 -6.27
C ASP A 551 -31.95 -12.24 -7.59
N PRO A 552 -33.02 -11.99 -8.36
CA PRO A 552 -32.93 -11.13 -9.54
C PRO A 552 -32.97 -9.67 -9.11
N PHE A 553 -32.18 -8.83 -9.76
CA PHE A 553 -32.23 -7.38 -9.55
C PHE A 553 -32.04 -6.59 -10.84
N SER A 554 -32.44 -5.33 -10.82
CA SER A 554 -32.16 -4.36 -11.87
C SER A 554 -31.29 -3.23 -11.34
N LEU A 555 -30.24 -2.86 -12.06
CA LEU A 555 -29.39 -1.71 -11.74
C LEU A 555 -30.17 -0.42 -12.08
N ARG A 556 -30.27 0.49 -11.09
CA ARG A 556 -31.00 1.76 -11.21
C ARG A 556 -30.07 2.96 -11.20
N GLY A 557 -28.99 2.87 -10.48
CA GLY A 557 -28.02 3.94 -10.38
C GLY A 557 -26.63 3.40 -10.03
N TRP A 558 -25.63 4.08 -10.57
CA TRP A 558 -24.24 3.85 -10.25
C TRP A 558 -23.57 5.20 -10.10
N LYS A 559 -23.12 5.51 -8.89
CA LYS A 559 -22.39 6.73 -8.60
C LYS A 559 -20.99 6.37 -8.14
N TYR A 560 -20.00 6.87 -8.84
CA TYR A 560 -18.62 6.83 -8.43
C TYR A 560 -18.22 8.23 -7.94
N ASP A 561 -17.73 8.32 -6.70
CA ASP A 561 -17.22 9.55 -6.12
C ASP A 561 -15.71 9.40 -5.86
N SER A 562 -14.91 9.96 -6.75
CA SER A 562 -13.44 9.88 -6.69
C SER A 562 -12.84 10.72 -5.55
N ARG A 563 -13.58 11.73 -5.02
CA ARG A 563 -13.11 12.56 -3.90
C ARG A 563 -13.38 11.90 -2.55
N GLN A 564 -14.56 11.32 -2.39
CA GLN A 564 -14.94 10.59 -1.18
C GLN A 564 -14.62 9.10 -1.27
N ARG A 565 -13.99 8.67 -2.38
CA ARG A 565 -13.48 7.32 -2.63
C ARG A 565 -14.50 6.22 -2.33
N TYR A 566 -15.71 6.33 -2.92
CA TYR A 566 -16.74 5.28 -2.82
C TYR A 566 -17.46 5.07 -4.14
N VAL A 567 -18.03 3.87 -4.29
CA VAL A 567 -19.06 3.56 -5.29
C VAL A 567 -20.37 3.29 -4.59
N ALA A 568 -21.41 3.98 -4.99
CA ALA A 568 -22.78 3.69 -4.57
C ALA A 568 -23.54 3.06 -5.74
N MET A 569 -24.13 1.90 -5.50
CA MET A 569 -24.95 1.17 -6.44
C MET A 569 -26.40 1.12 -5.92
N GLN A 570 -27.34 1.61 -6.73
CA GLN A 570 -28.76 1.54 -6.46
C GLN A 570 -29.38 0.41 -7.27
N ILE A 571 -30.08 -0.49 -6.61
CA ILE A 571 -30.71 -1.66 -7.22
C ILE A 571 -32.17 -1.79 -6.79
N TYR A 572 -33.00 -2.35 -7.66
CA TYR A 572 -34.25 -2.96 -7.30
C TYR A 572 -34.10 -4.47 -7.31
N VAL A 573 -34.22 -5.10 -6.17
CA VAL A 573 -34.02 -6.54 -6.00
C VAL A 573 -35.31 -7.22 -5.56
N LYS A 574 -35.55 -8.42 -6.08
CA LYS A 574 -36.64 -9.29 -5.66
C LYS A 574 -36.04 -10.39 -4.77
N LYS A 575 -36.14 -10.18 -3.44
CA LYS A 575 -35.57 -11.10 -2.46
C LYS A 575 -36.40 -12.36 -2.32
N LYS A 576 -35.85 -13.51 -2.71
CA LYS A 576 -36.54 -14.81 -2.57
C LYS A 576 -36.77 -15.21 -1.12
N LYS A 577 -35.76 -15.02 -0.27
CA LYS A 577 -35.86 -15.30 1.18
C LYS A 577 -36.92 -14.47 1.89
N ALA A 578 -37.22 -13.28 1.39
CA ALA A 578 -38.27 -12.39 1.95
C ALA A 578 -39.62 -12.53 1.23
N GLY A 579 -39.98 -13.73 0.73
CA GLY A 579 -41.25 -13.98 0.07
C GLY A 579 -41.40 -13.26 -1.27
N PHE A 580 -40.33 -13.09 -2.03
CA PHE A 580 -40.27 -12.38 -3.32
C PHE A 580 -40.63 -10.88 -3.24
N MET A 581 -40.47 -10.26 -2.07
CA MET A 581 -40.68 -8.82 -1.91
C MET A 581 -39.70 -8.03 -2.78
N GLU A 582 -40.20 -7.06 -3.53
CA GLU A 582 -39.40 -6.12 -4.28
C GLU A 582 -38.95 -4.96 -3.37
N THR A 583 -37.66 -4.71 -3.32
CA THR A 583 -37.07 -3.69 -2.43
C THR A 583 -36.02 -2.88 -3.21
N GLY A 584 -36.08 -1.56 -3.06
CA GLY A 584 -35.02 -0.66 -3.47
C GLY A 584 -33.89 -0.68 -2.43
N LEU A 585 -32.66 -0.94 -2.83
CA LEU A 585 -31.50 -0.93 -1.97
C LEU A 585 -30.40 -0.03 -2.56
N GLN A 586 -29.65 0.60 -1.67
CA GLN A 586 -28.39 1.25 -2.01
C GLN A 586 -27.25 0.53 -1.31
N LEU A 587 -26.34 -0.02 -2.09
CA LEU A 587 -25.10 -0.61 -1.60
C LEU A 587 -23.98 0.42 -1.78
N VAL A 588 -23.10 0.53 -0.80
CA VAL A 588 -21.93 1.41 -0.85
C VAL A 588 -20.69 0.56 -0.62
N ALA A 589 -19.72 0.70 -1.51
CA ALA A 589 -18.38 0.14 -1.36
C ALA A 589 -17.37 1.27 -1.34
N TYR A 590 -16.50 1.25 -0.34
CA TYR A 590 -15.40 2.20 -0.24
C TYR A 590 -14.22 1.71 -1.07
N LEU A 591 -13.50 2.66 -1.71
CA LEU A 591 -12.48 2.34 -2.72
C LEU A 591 -11.08 2.15 -2.17
N ASP A 592 -10.91 2.38 -0.90
CA ASP A 592 -9.66 2.21 -0.18
C ASP A 592 -9.44 0.77 0.26
N ASP A 593 -10.10 -0.14 -0.44
CA ASP A 593 -10.14 -1.53 -0.06
C ASP A 593 -8.76 -2.18 -0.11
N ASN A 594 -8.35 -2.73 1.01
CA ASN A 594 -7.30 -3.71 1.18
C ASN A 594 -7.40 -4.89 0.19
N ASN A 595 -8.47 -4.91 -0.60
CA ASN A 595 -8.80 -6.00 -1.49
C ASN A 595 -8.23 -5.84 -2.91
N LEU A 596 -7.82 -4.62 -3.33
CA LEU A 596 -7.10 -4.39 -4.60
C LEU A 596 -5.60 -4.29 -4.34
N ILE A 597 -4.95 -5.44 -4.34
CA ILE A 597 -3.55 -5.67 -3.99
C ILE A 597 -2.65 -5.61 -5.23
#